data_ec4250cc03a4a4431f8f80047a813bde
#
_entry.id   ec4250cc03a4a4431f8f80047a813bde
#
_cell.length_a   1.000
_cell.length_b   1.000
_cell.length_c   1.000
_cell.angle_alpha   90.00
_cell.angle_beta   90.00
_cell.angle_gamma   90.00
#
_symmetry.space_group_name_H-M   'P 1'
#
loop_
_entity.id
_entity.type
_entity.pdbx_description
1 polymer ?
#
loop_
_entity_poly.entity_id
_entity_poly.type
_entity_poly.pdbx_seq_one_letter_code
_entity_poly.pdbx_strand_id
1 'polypeptide(L)'
;MKQRVKKRWEDHTITGIGRREARAAFYEDTSEKISLNGQWKFLYLEAPELSPEGFMNAGTDGWYEIDVPSVWQLRGYDAMHYTDVLYLFPIHPPYVPSQNPTGIYKKNVVLTKEWLANDTVLRFHGVDSAFDVWVNGEY
;
A
#
# COMPACT_ATOMS: atom_id res chain seq x y z
N MET A 1 -23.72 -17.39 16.95
CA MET A 1 -22.96 -16.84 15.79
C MET A 1 -21.91 -15.88 16.33
N LYS A 2 -20.62 -16.13 16.08
CA LYS A 2 -19.58 -15.15 16.41
C LYS A 2 -19.75 -13.95 15.46
N GLN A 3 -19.90 -12.76 16.00
CA GLN A 3 -19.99 -11.55 15.23
C GLN A 3 -18.65 -11.36 14.46
N ARG A 4 -18.67 -11.26 13.14
CA ARG A 4 -17.49 -11.03 12.32
C ARG A 4 -16.93 -9.65 12.67
N VAL A 5 -15.66 -9.59 13.03
CA VAL A 5 -14.97 -8.31 13.24
C VAL A 5 -14.88 -7.60 11.90
N LYS A 6 -15.43 -6.38 11.82
CA LYS A 6 -15.39 -5.56 10.61
C LYS A 6 -13.95 -5.11 10.36
N LYS A 7 -13.45 -5.36 9.15
CA LYS A 7 -12.10 -4.98 8.73
C LYS A 7 -12.15 -3.56 8.14
N ARG A 8 -11.08 -2.79 8.24
CA ARG A 8 -11.04 -1.41 7.71
C ARG A 8 -11.36 -1.36 6.22
N TRP A 9 -10.80 -2.26 5.43
CA TRP A 9 -11.06 -2.34 3.99
C TRP A 9 -12.45 -2.87 3.62
N GLU A 10 -13.25 -3.28 4.60
CA GLU A 10 -14.66 -3.62 4.45
C GLU A 10 -15.58 -2.50 4.98
N ASP A 11 -15.03 -1.34 5.34
CA ASP A 11 -15.78 -0.19 5.79
C ASP A 11 -15.81 0.92 4.73
N HIS A 12 -16.90 0.96 3.97
CA HIS A 12 -17.09 1.94 2.90
C HIS A 12 -17.14 3.40 3.37
N THR A 13 -17.28 3.65 4.68
CA THR A 13 -17.23 5.00 5.25
C THR A 13 -15.80 5.49 5.46
N ILE A 14 -14.81 4.59 5.44
CA ILE A 14 -13.40 4.92 5.56
C ILE A 14 -12.84 5.12 4.16
N THR A 15 -12.70 6.37 3.74
CA THR A 15 -12.11 6.73 2.45
C THR A 15 -10.67 7.22 2.55
N GLY A 16 -10.21 7.51 3.75
CA GLY A 16 -8.84 7.92 4.03
C GLY A 16 -8.66 8.32 5.49
N ILE A 17 -7.52 7.95 6.06
CA ILE A 17 -7.12 8.28 7.42
C ILE A 17 -5.75 8.95 7.34
N GLY A 18 -5.53 10.05 8.08
CA GLY A 18 -4.23 10.71 8.16
C GLY A 18 -3.71 11.32 6.85
N ARG A 19 -4.53 11.41 5.80
CA ARG A 19 -4.13 11.95 4.52
C ARG A 19 -4.64 13.37 4.29
N ARG A 20 -3.90 14.16 3.53
CA ARG A 20 -4.41 15.41 2.96
C ARG A 20 -5.47 15.10 1.90
N GLU A 21 -6.27 16.10 1.53
CA GLU A 21 -7.25 15.96 0.45
C GLU A 21 -6.60 15.46 -0.84
N ALA A 22 -7.24 14.46 -1.48
CA ALA A 22 -6.75 13.92 -2.73
C ALA A 22 -6.88 14.95 -3.85
N ARG A 23 -5.86 15.06 -4.69
CA ARG A 23 -5.84 15.98 -5.83
C ARG A 23 -5.56 15.19 -7.11
N ALA A 24 -6.47 15.30 -8.06
CA ALA A 24 -6.29 14.75 -9.40
C ALA A 24 -5.42 15.66 -10.30
N ALA A 25 -5.35 16.96 -9.98
CA ALA A 25 -4.57 17.92 -10.75
C ALA A 25 -3.09 17.94 -10.30
N PHE A 26 -2.19 17.94 -11.27
CA PHE A 26 -0.78 18.21 -11.06
C PHE A 26 -0.54 19.70 -11.17
N TYR A 27 0.05 20.28 -10.12
CA TYR A 27 0.55 21.64 -10.15
C TYR A 27 2.08 21.60 -10.14
N GLU A 28 2.71 22.46 -10.92
CA GLU A 28 4.14 22.64 -10.86
C GLU A 28 4.50 23.10 -9.43
N ASP A 29 5.29 22.28 -8.76
CA ASP A 29 5.65 22.47 -7.38
C ASP A 29 7.17 22.67 -7.34
N THR A 30 7.59 23.82 -6.85
CA THR A 30 9.00 24.22 -6.75
C THR A 30 9.67 23.66 -5.48
N SER A 31 8.96 22.94 -4.64
CA SER A 31 9.52 22.32 -3.44
C SER A 31 10.56 21.25 -3.78
N GLU A 32 11.50 21.04 -2.90
CA GLU A 32 12.46 19.94 -3.00
C GLU A 32 11.72 18.59 -2.96
N LYS A 33 12.20 17.63 -3.76
CA LYS A 33 11.60 16.30 -3.90
C LYS A 33 12.65 15.21 -3.80
N ILE A 34 12.33 14.18 -3.04
CA ILE A 34 13.08 12.93 -3.02
C ILE A 34 12.23 11.88 -3.69
N SER A 35 12.73 11.29 -4.79
CA SER A 35 12.05 10.17 -5.43
C SER A 35 12.27 8.90 -4.62
N LEU A 36 11.17 8.23 -4.31
CA LEU A 36 11.19 6.91 -3.67
C LEU A 36 11.08 5.77 -4.68
N ASN A 37 11.08 6.07 -5.97
CA ASN A 37 11.13 5.06 -7.04
C ASN A 37 12.39 4.19 -6.92
N GLY A 38 12.37 3.04 -7.58
CA GLY A 38 13.46 2.07 -7.58
C GLY A 38 13.17 0.86 -6.72
N GLN A 39 14.19 0.20 -6.20
CA GLN A 39 14.06 -1.06 -5.47
C GLN A 39 13.45 -0.89 -4.08
N TRP A 40 12.46 -1.73 -3.76
CA TRP A 40 11.82 -1.87 -2.47
C TRP A 40 11.88 -3.32 -2.02
N LYS A 41 11.95 -3.57 -0.73
CA LYS A 41 11.70 -4.90 -0.17
C LYS A 41 10.21 -5.21 -0.27
N PHE A 42 9.89 -6.45 -0.65
CA PHE A 42 8.54 -6.88 -0.98
C PHE A 42 8.21 -8.25 -0.40
N LEU A 43 7.06 -8.37 0.20
CA LEU A 43 6.49 -9.63 0.68
C LEU A 43 5.08 -9.78 0.12
N TYR A 44 4.87 -10.82 -0.69
CA TYR A 44 3.55 -11.20 -1.20
C TYR A 44 2.84 -12.15 -0.25
N LEU A 45 1.55 -11.92 -0.03
CA LEU A 45 0.68 -12.71 0.82
C LEU A 45 -0.65 -12.99 0.10
N GLU A 46 -1.22 -14.16 0.34
CA GLU A 46 -2.54 -14.55 -0.18
C GLU A 46 -3.71 -13.77 0.45
N ALA A 47 -3.48 -13.18 1.63
CA ALA A 47 -4.47 -12.38 2.33
C ALA A 47 -3.79 -11.46 3.36
N PRO A 48 -4.38 -10.30 3.68
CA PRO A 48 -3.79 -9.35 4.64
C PRO A 48 -3.70 -9.93 6.06
N GLU A 49 -4.54 -10.89 6.42
CA GLU A 49 -4.50 -11.58 7.71
C GLU A 49 -3.26 -12.46 7.92
N LEU A 50 -2.55 -12.77 6.84
CA LEU A 50 -1.30 -13.52 6.88
C LEU A 50 -0.08 -12.62 7.12
N SER A 51 -0.29 -11.32 7.30
CA SER A 51 0.80 -10.39 7.60
C SER A 51 1.52 -10.81 8.89
N PRO A 52 2.85 -10.90 8.87
CA PRO A 52 3.62 -11.22 10.07
C PRO A 52 3.33 -10.23 11.20
N GLU A 53 3.24 -10.71 12.43
CA GLU A 53 3.06 -9.84 13.58
C GLU A 53 4.21 -8.83 13.67
N GLY A 54 3.88 -7.57 13.87
CA GLY A 54 4.86 -6.50 13.99
C GLY A 54 5.67 -6.23 12.71
N PHE A 55 5.19 -6.66 11.54
CA PHE A 55 5.92 -6.50 10.25
C PHE A 55 6.41 -5.07 10.01
N MET A 56 5.72 -4.06 10.54
CA MET A 56 6.10 -2.65 10.39
C MET A 56 7.51 -2.38 10.91
N ASN A 57 7.88 -3.01 12.03
CA ASN A 57 9.17 -2.83 12.70
C ASN A 57 10.13 -4.02 12.51
N ALA A 58 9.65 -5.13 11.97
CA ALA A 58 10.48 -6.32 11.74
C ALA A 58 11.53 -6.09 10.66
N GLY A 59 12.57 -6.91 10.65
CA GLY A 59 13.52 -6.99 9.55
C GLY A 59 12.86 -7.45 8.24
N THR A 60 13.64 -7.46 7.17
CA THR A 60 13.19 -7.88 5.83
C THR A 60 13.94 -9.12 5.35
N ASP A 61 14.43 -9.96 6.27
CA ASP A 61 15.12 -11.19 5.92
C ASP A 61 14.16 -12.14 5.19
N GLY A 62 14.60 -12.64 4.05
CA GLY A 62 13.79 -13.49 3.19
C GLY A 62 12.76 -12.76 2.32
N TRP A 63 12.65 -11.42 2.40
CA TRP A 63 11.81 -10.66 1.48
C TRP A 63 12.47 -10.53 0.11
N TYR A 64 11.65 -10.48 -0.91
CA TYR A 64 12.09 -10.22 -2.28
C TYR A 64 12.39 -8.73 -2.51
N GLU A 65 12.85 -8.41 -3.70
CA GLU A 65 12.97 -7.03 -4.19
C GLU A 65 12.04 -6.83 -5.38
N ILE A 66 11.42 -5.66 -5.42
CA ILE A 66 10.53 -5.28 -6.50
C ILE A 66 10.80 -3.82 -6.89
N ASP A 67 10.75 -3.55 -8.20
CA ASP A 67 10.82 -2.20 -8.70
C ASP A 67 9.53 -1.43 -8.43
N VAL A 68 9.64 -0.20 -7.98
CA VAL A 68 8.53 0.74 -7.82
C VAL A 68 8.80 1.96 -8.71
N PRO A 69 7.89 2.37 -9.57
CA PRO A 69 6.56 1.81 -9.80
C PRO A 69 6.59 0.51 -10.61
N SER A 70 5.72 -0.43 -10.25
CA SER A 70 5.47 -1.61 -11.06
C SER A 70 4.13 -2.26 -10.66
N VAL A 71 3.67 -3.21 -11.47
CA VAL A 71 2.54 -4.07 -11.18
C VAL A 71 3.07 -5.44 -10.81
N TRP A 72 2.77 -5.94 -9.63
CA TRP A 72 3.35 -7.20 -9.11
C TRP A 72 2.99 -8.42 -9.96
N GLN A 73 1.81 -8.42 -10.61
CA GLN A 73 1.41 -9.50 -11.53
C GLN A 73 2.39 -9.64 -12.70
N LEU A 74 2.97 -8.53 -13.17
CA LEU A 74 4.01 -8.55 -14.20
C LEU A 74 5.38 -9.01 -13.67
N ARG A 75 5.50 -9.18 -12.35
CA ARG A 75 6.72 -9.67 -11.68
C ARG A 75 6.58 -11.11 -11.20
N GLY A 76 5.50 -11.80 -11.59
CA GLY A 76 5.28 -13.21 -11.26
C GLY A 76 4.55 -13.45 -9.95
N TYR A 77 3.95 -12.43 -9.36
CA TYR A 77 3.10 -12.54 -8.17
C TYR A 77 1.65 -12.41 -8.58
N ASP A 78 0.80 -13.35 -8.14
CA ASP A 78 -0.61 -13.40 -8.49
C ASP A 78 -0.85 -13.57 -10.02
N ALA A 79 -2.10 -13.59 -10.43
CA ALA A 79 -2.52 -13.72 -11.82
C ALA A 79 -2.93 -12.38 -12.42
N MET A 80 -2.70 -12.23 -13.73
CA MET A 80 -3.25 -11.12 -14.49
C MET A 80 -4.76 -11.30 -14.63
N HIS A 81 -5.53 -10.26 -14.30
CA HIS A 81 -6.97 -10.26 -14.39
C HIS A 81 -7.45 -9.21 -15.39
N TYR A 82 -8.40 -9.61 -16.22
CA TYR A 82 -9.07 -8.70 -17.13
C TYR A 82 -10.38 -8.21 -16.49
N THR A 83 -10.38 -6.98 -16.01
CA THR A 83 -11.47 -6.45 -15.16
C THR A 83 -12.53 -5.65 -15.90
N ASP A 84 -12.36 -5.41 -17.18
CA ASP A 84 -13.30 -4.60 -17.98
C ASP A 84 -14.69 -5.26 -18.16
N VAL A 85 -14.74 -6.58 -18.10
CA VAL A 85 -15.96 -7.35 -18.41
C VAL A 85 -16.43 -8.20 -17.23
N LEU A 86 -15.50 -8.66 -16.40
CA LEU A 86 -15.81 -9.57 -15.30
C LEU A 86 -15.21 -9.08 -13.99
N TYR A 87 -16.02 -9.11 -12.93
CA TYR A 87 -15.49 -8.97 -11.57
C TYR A 87 -14.71 -10.23 -11.18
N LEU A 88 -13.59 -10.04 -10.49
CA LEU A 88 -12.71 -11.12 -10.06
C LEU A 88 -13.33 -12.05 -9.04
N PHE A 89 -14.35 -11.59 -8.35
CA PHE A 89 -15.02 -12.31 -7.27
C PHE A 89 -16.50 -11.91 -7.18
N PRO A 90 -17.34 -12.73 -6.50
CA PRO A 90 -18.76 -12.41 -6.32
C PRO A 90 -18.98 -11.06 -5.65
N ILE A 91 -19.86 -10.25 -6.21
CA ILE A 91 -20.19 -8.93 -5.68
C ILE A 91 -21.01 -9.10 -4.40
N HIS A 92 -20.41 -8.76 -3.26
CA HIS A 92 -21.06 -8.80 -1.95
C HIS A 92 -20.55 -7.67 -1.04
N PRO A 93 -20.79 -6.40 -1.41
CA PRO A 93 -20.30 -5.26 -0.63
C PRO A 93 -20.85 -5.28 0.82
N PRO A 94 -20.08 -4.87 1.80
CA PRO A 94 -18.69 -4.37 1.73
C PRO A 94 -17.62 -5.48 1.85
N TYR A 95 -18.01 -6.73 1.74
CA TYR A 95 -17.13 -7.87 2.00
C TYR A 95 -16.26 -8.21 0.82
N VAL A 96 -15.02 -8.57 1.11
CA VAL A 96 -14.04 -9.12 0.16
C VAL A 96 -13.84 -10.61 0.41
N PRO A 97 -13.37 -11.38 -0.59
CA PRO A 97 -13.02 -12.78 -0.42
C PRO A 97 -11.98 -13.02 0.67
N SER A 98 -11.89 -14.22 1.18
CA SER A 98 -10.80 -14.64 2.06
C SER A 98 -9.45 -14.69 1.34
N GLN A 99 -9.45 -15.04 0.06
CA GLN A 99 -8.30 -14.86 -0.82
C GLN A 99 -8.31 -13.43 -1.32
N ASN A 100 -7.42 -12.62 -0.77
CA ASN A 100 -7.32 -11.19 -1.04
C ASN A 100 -5.83 -10.81 -1.12
N PRO A 101 -5.20 -11.01 -2.29
CA PRO A 101 -3.77 -10.82 -2.49
C PRO A 101 -3.29 -9.49 -1.92
N THR A 102 -2.20 -9.55 -1.18
CA THR A 102 -1.68 -8.41 -0.42
C THR A 102 -0.17 -8.33 -0.60
N GLY A 103 0.33 -7.14 -0.91
CA GLY A 103 1.76 -6.86 -1.00
C GLY A 103 2.20 -5.94 0.13
N ILE A 104 3.21 -6.36 0.89
CA ILE A 104 3.87 -5.47 1.85
C ILE A 104 5.15 -4.93 1.19
N TYR A 105 5.26 -3.62 1.14
CA TYR A 105 6.41 -2.91 0.60
C TYR A 105 7.15 -2.20 1.72
N LYS A 106 8.48 -2.29 1.73
CA LYS A 106 9.30 -1.62 2.75
C LYS A 106 10.52 -0.96 2.12
N LYS A 107 10.77 0.28 2.50
CA LYS A 107 11.93 1.04 2.07
C LYS A 107 12.47 1.88 3.21
N ASN A 108 13.77 1.85 3.40
CA ASN A 108 14.47 2.77 4.28
C ASN A 108 14.83 4.04 3.50
N VAL A 109 14.52 5.18 4.09
CA VAL A 109 14.81 6.50 3.51
C VAL A 109 15.63 7.29 4.52
N VAL A 110 16.75 7.84 4.07
CA VAL A 110 17.58 8.72 4.90
C VAL A 110 17.26 10.16 4.57
N LEU A 111 16.78 10.91 5.55
CA LEU A 111 16.50 12.33 5.41
C LEU A 111 17.55 13.14 6.18
N THR A 112 17.96 14.28 5.62
CA THR A 112 18.87 15.19 6.30
C THR A 112 18.15 16.01 7.36
N LYS A 113 18.91 16.66 8.26
CA LYS A 113 18.32 17.54 9.27
C LYS A 113 17.61 18.75 8.66
N GLU A 114 18.17 19.27 7.57
CA GLU A 114 17.59 20.39 6.81
C GLU A 114 16.23 19.99 6.23
N TRP A 115 16.13 18.78 5.68
CA TRP A 115 14.87 18.23 5.19
C TRP A 115 13.82 18.12 6.30
N LEU A 116 14.23 17.57 7.45
CA LEU A 116 13.33 17.35 8.61
C LEU A 116 12.92 18.67 9.31
N ALA A 117 13.56 19.78 9.01
CA ALA A 117 13.16 21.10 9.52
C ALA A 117 11.93 21.67 8.81
N ASN A 118 11.51 21.07 7.70
CA ASN A 118 10.37 21.48 6.89
C ASN A 118 9.21 20.49 7.01
N ASP A 119 8.01 20.95 6.65
CA ASP A 119 6.86 20.07 6.47
C ASP A 119 7.15 19.05 5.37
N THR A 120 7.17 17.78 5.74
CA THR A 120 7.43 16.69 4.81
C THR A 120 6.13 15.97 4.46
N VAL A 121 5.87 15.78 3.18
CA VAL A 121 4.68 15.12 2.67
C VAL A 121 5.08 13.90 1.85
N LEU A 122 4.58 12.73 2.22
CA LEU A 122 4.67 11.53 1.39
C LEU A 122 3.55 11.57 0.34
N ARG A 123 3.94 11.52 -0.94
CA ARG A 123 2.99 11.59 -2.06
C ARG A 123 3.01 10.29 -2.85
N PHE A 124 1.82 9.71 -3.03
CA PHE A 124 1.57 8.60 -3.93
C PHE A 124 0.86 9.12 -5.18
N HIS A 125 1.37 8.77 -6.36
CA HIS A 125 0.76 9.17 -7.64
C HIS A 125 -0.36 8.21 -8.06
N GLY A 126 -0.34 7.00 -7.55
CA GLY A 126 -1.38 6.00 -7.75
C GLY A 126 -1.02 4.70 -7.04
N VAL A 127 -1.98 4.15 -6.33
CA VAL A 127 -1.89 2.81 -5.71
C VAL A 127 -3.26 2.18 -5.81
N ASP A 128 -3.35 1.08 -6.51
CA ASP A 128 -4.56 0.27 -6.66
C ASP A 128 -4.55 -0.90 -5.66
N SER A 129 -5.68 -1.13 -5.01
CA SER A 129 -6.88 -0.31 -4.94
C SER A 129 -7.09 0.27 -3.54
N ALA A 130 -6.66 -0.43 -2.53
CA ALA A 130 -6.65 0.00 -1.14
C ALA A 130 -5.27 -0.23 -0.55
N PHE A 131 -4.77 0.69 0.26
CA PHE A 131 -3.46 0.56 0.90
C PHE A 131 -3.43 1.25 2.25
N ASP A 132 -2.59 0.74 3.11
CA ASP A 132 -2.24 1.30 4.41
C ASP A 132 -0.78 1.74 4.40
N VAL A 133 -0.43 2.77 5.18
CA VAL A 133 0.92 3.31 5.23
C VAL A 133 1.38 3.44 6.68
N TRP A 134 2.61 3.00 6.93
CA TRP A 134 3.29 3.20 8.21
C TRP A 134 4.61 3.93 7.98
N VAL A 135 4.91 4.89 8.81
CA VAL A 135 6.20 5.58 8.85
C VAL A 135 6.83 5.34 10.23
N ASN A 136 7.98 4.67 10.25
CA ASN A 136 8.66 4.27 11.49
C ASN A 136 7.76 3.49 12.48
N GLY A 137 6.87 2.66 11.95
CA GLY A 137 5.95 1.85 12.73
C GLY A 137 4.64 2.55 13.13
N GLU A 138 4.52 3.85 12.92
CA GLU A 138 3.30 4.62 13.16
C GLU A 138 2.40 4.61 11.91
N TYR A 139 1.08 4.42 12.13
CA TYR A 139 0.05 4.35 11.08
C TYR A 139 -0.38 5.73 10.62
#